data_5d09efcd5740962c811e9a161d281da0
#
_entry.id   5d09efcd5740962c811e9a161d281da0
#
_cell.length_a   1.000
_cell.length_b   1.000
_cell.length_c   1.000
_cell.angle_alpha   90.00
_cell.angle_beta   90.00
_cell.angle_gamma   90.00
#
_symmetry.space_group_name_H-M   'P 1'
#
loop_
_entity.id
_entity.type
_entity.pdbx_description
1 polymer ?
#
loop_
_entity_poly.entity_id
_entity_poly.type
_entity_poly.pdbx_seq_one_letter_code
_entity_poly.pdbx_strand_id
1 'polypeptide(L)'
;YPQNVTYAQSNLMKTYYEQKDYTNAVIYADKVLANAKADDKVKADAQIIVARSAIQTNDEAKARVAYAKLATISKGELAAEALYYDAYFKNKDGKFEASNTAVQKLTKDYSGYQYFGAKGLLLMAKNFYGLKDSYQATYILESLIKNFTQYPDVVEESQKVLNEIKAQEAKTNSSIQN
;
A
#
# COMPACT_ATOMS: atom_id res chain seq x y z
N TYR A 1 -1.43 -37.34 -2.05
CA TYR A 1 -0.31 -36.91 -1.21
C TYR A 1 -0.57 -35.48 -0.74
N PRO A 2 -0.45 -35.15 0.55
CA PRO A 2 -0.79 -33.82 1.11
C PRO A 2 -0.04 -32.66 0.44
N GLN A 3 1.18 -32.89 -0.03
CA GLN A 3 1.99 -31.87 -0.72
C GLN A 3 1.38 -31.47 -2.08
N ASN A 4 0.76 -32.42 -2.81
CA ASN A 4 0.11 -32.13 -4.09
C ASN A 4 -1.15 -31.30 -3.89
N VAL A 5 -1.85 -31.47 -2.77
CA VAL A 5 -3.06 -30.68 -2.47
C VAL A 5 -2.68 -29.21 -2.21
N THR A 6 -1.65 -28.95 -1.41
CA THR A 6 -1.19 -27.58 -1.14
C THR A 6 -0.67 -26.90 -2.41
N TYR A 7 0.06 -27.63 -3.25
CA TYR A 7 0.53 -27.13 -4.54
C TYR A 7 -0.64 -26.76 -5.46
N ALA A 8 -1.64 -27.64 -5.59
CA ALA A 8 -2.84 -27.39 -6.39
C ALA A 8 -3.63 -26.18 -5.85
N GLN A 9 -3.82 -26.07 -4.54
CA GLN A 9 -4.48 -24.93 -3.91
C GLN A 9 -3.71 -23.62 -4.12
N SER A 10 -2.37 -23.66 -4.05
CA SER A 10 -1.52 -22.50 -4.31
C SER A 10 -1.65 -22.02 -5.78
N ASN A 11 -1.71 -22.94 -6.73
CA ASN A 11 -1.92 -22.58 -8.13
C ASN A 11 -3.32 -22.01 -8.38
N LEU A 12 -4.35 -22.61 -7.77
CA LEU A 12 -5.73 -22.13 -7.90
C LEU A 12 -5.90 -20.72 -7.32
N MET A 13 -5.35 -20.42 -6.14
CA MET A 13 -5.45 -19.06 -5.59
C MET A 13 -4.82 -18.02 -6.51
N LYS A 14 -3.65 -18.32 -7.13
CA LYS A 14 -2.98 -17.43 -8.07
C LYS A 14 -3.79 -17.23 -9.34
N THR A 15 -4.27 -18.34 -9.93
CA THR A 15 -5.09 -18.30 -11.14
C THR A 15 -6.37 -17.48 -10.93
N TYR A 16 -7.12 -17.72 -9.87
CA TYR A 16 -8.31 -16.94 -9.57
C TYR A 16 -8.00 -15.46 -9.35
N TYR A 17 -6.89 -15.14 -8.67
CA TYR A 17 -6.46 -13.76 -8.48
C TYR A 17 -6.16 -13.07 -9.81
N GLU A 18 -5.43 -13.72 -10.71
CA GLU A 18 -5.13 -13.23 -12.07
C GLU A 18 -6.39 -13.01 -12.90
N GLN A 19 -7.39 -13.87 -12.74
CA GLN A 19 -8.72 -13.75 -13.35
C GLN A 19 -9.61 -12.70 -12.67
N LYS A 20 -9.12 -12.03 -11.61
CA LYS A 20 -9.88 -11.08 -10.79
C LYS A 20 -11.08 -11.70 -10.05
N ASP A 21 -11.12 -13.01 -9.94
CA ASP A 21 -12.07 -13.73 -9.08
C ASP A 21 -11.53 -13.74 -7.64
N TYR A 22 -11.65 -12.60 -7.00
CA TYR A 22 -11.10 -12.39 -5.66
C TYR A 22 -11.74 -13.26 -4.59
N THR A 23 -13.00 -13.62 -4.77
CA THR A 23 -13.72 -14.52 -3.85
C THR A 23 -13.09 -15.90 -3.84
N ASN A 24 -12.94 -16.52 -4.99
CA ASN A 24 -12.31 -17.85 -5.09
C ASN A 24 -10.81 -17.79 -4.77
N ALA A 25 -10.12 -16.72 -5.15
CA ALA A 25 -8.72 -16.51 -4.78
C ALA A 25 -8.52 -16.56 -3.26
N VAL A 26 -9.37 -15.89 -2.48
CA VAL A 26 -9.33 -15.90 -1.00
C VAL A 26 -9.69 -17.28 -0.44
N ILE A 27 -10.70 -17.95 -0.97
CA ILE A 27 -11.08 -19.30 -0.52
C ILE A 27 -9.89 -20.27 -0.62
N TYR A 28 -9.17 -20.26 -1.73
CA TYR A 28 -8.01 -21.13 -1.91
C TYR A 28 -6.78 -20.65 -1.13
N ALA A 29 -6.58 -19.35 -0.97
CA ALA A 29 -5.54 -18.80 -0.11
C ALA A 29 -5.76 -19.21 1.35
N ASP A 30 -6.98 -19.15 1.86
CA ASP A 30 -7.34 -19.57 3.23
C ASP A 30 -7.07 -21.08 3.45
N LYS A 31 -7.33 -21.91 2.44
CA LYS A 31 -6.97 -23.35 2.49
C LYS A 31 -5.46 -23.57 2.60
N VAL A 32 -4.66 -22.79 1.86
CA VAL A 32 -3.19 -22.83 1.95
C VAL A 32 -2.74 -22.37 3.34
N LEU A 33 -3.29 -21.29 3.86
CA LEU A 33 -2.95 -20.75 5.19
C LEU A 33 -3.33 -21.69 6.34
N ALA A 34 -4.40 -22.47 6.18
CA ALA A 34 -4.83 -23.47 7.15
C ALA A 34 -3.90 -24.70 7.21
N ASN A 35 -3.07 -24.91 6.19
CA ASN A 35 -2.12 -26.02 6.19
C ASN A 35 -0.88 -25.69 7.03
N ALA A 36 -0.79 -26.26 8.23
CA ALA A 36 0.36 -26.05 9.11
C ALA A 36 1.73 -26.45 8.50
N LYS A 37 1.71 -27.37 7.52
CA LYS A 37 2.92 -27.87 6.84
C LYS A 37 3.32 -27.03 5.60
N ALA A 38 2.52 -26.05 5.22
CA ALA A 38 2.91 -25.13 4.14
C ALA A 38 4.13 -24.33 4.57
N ASP A 39 5.11 -24.17 3.67
CA ASP A 39 6.30 -23.37 3.96
C ASP A 39 5.98 -21.86 4.05
N ASP A 40 6.89 -21.10 4.65
CA ASP A 40 6.68 -19.67 4.91
C ASP A 40 6.51 -18.86 3.63
N LYS A 41 7.17 -19.25 2.54
CA LYS A 41 7.02 -18.57 1.25
C LYS A 41 5.62 -18.75 0.69
N VAL A 42 5.12 -19.98 0.71
CA VAL A 42 3.75 -20.30 0.22
C VAL A 42 2.70 -19.62 1.10
N LYS A 43 2.93 -19.55 2.41
CA LYS A 43 2.07 -18.80 3.33
C LYS A 43 2.11 -17.30 3.05
N ALA A 44 3.27 -16.72 2.79
CA ALA A 44 3.38 -15.31 2.41
C ALA A 44 2.67 -15.02 1.08
N ASP A 45 2.81 -15.90 0.06
CA ASP A 45 2.10 -15.81 -1.21
C ASP A 45 0.56 -15.90 -1.02
N ALA A 46 0.08 -16.74 -0.13
CA ALA A 46 -1.34 -16.81 0.18
C ALA A 46 -1.82 -15.57 0.95
N GLN A 47 -1.05 -15.11 1.92
CA GLN A 47 -1.40 -13.94 2.73
C GLN A 47 -1.48 -12.67 1.89
N ILE A 48 -0.56 -12.48 0.92
CA ILE A 48 -0.62 -11.31 0.02
C ILE A 48 -1.84 -11.36 -0.91
N ILE A 49 -2.25 -12.54 -1.37
CA ILE A 49 -3.47 -12.69 -2.18
C ILE A 49 -4.70 -12.28 -1.37
N VAL A 50 -4.80 -12.71 -0.11
CA VAL A 50 -5.89 -12.27 0.80
C VAL A 50 -5.87 -10.75 0.95
N ALA A 51 -4.71 -10.16 1.23
CA ALA A 51 -4.57 -8.73 1.45
C ALA A 51 -4.94 -7.90 0.21
N ARG A 52 -4.38 -8.23 -0.94
CA ARG A 52 -4.64 -7.53 -2.20
C ARG A 52 -6.10 -7.71 -2.66
N SER A 53 -6.66 -8.91 -2.50
CA SER A 53 -8.08 -9.16 -2.82
C SER A 53 -9.00 -8.32 -1.95
N ALA A 54 -8.69 -8.17 -0.66
CA ALA A 54 -9.46 -7.32 0.25
C ALA A 54 -9.41 -5.84 -0.17
N ILE A 55 -8.25 -5.34 -0.63
CA ILE A 55 -8.15 -3.99 -1.21
C ILE A 55 -9.04 -3.86 -2.45
N GLN A 56 -9.00 -4.82 -3.36
CA GLN A 56 -9.78 -4.78 -4.61
C GLN A 56 -11.29 -4.84 -4.38
N THR A 57 -11.71 -5.50 -3.32
CA THR A 57 -13.13 -5.62 -2.94
C THR A 57 -13.59 -4.57 -1.93
N ASN A 58 -12.73 -3.60 -1.58
CA ASN A 58 -12.97 -2.57 -0.57
C ASN A 58 -13.30 -3.13 0.82
N ASP A 59 -12.84 -4.33 1.15
CA ASP A 59 -12.93 -4.91 2.50
C ASP A 59 -11.75 -4.44 3.35
N GLU A 60 -11.84 -3.20 3.85
CA GLU A 60 -10.77 -2.58 4.61
C GLU A 60 -10.42 -3.34 5.89
N ALA A 61 -11.41 -3.86 6.61
CA ALA A 61 -11.18 -4.60 7.85
C ALA A 61 -10.32 -5.85 7.58
N LYS A 62 -10.65 -6.60 6.53
CA LYS A 62 -9.89 -7.78 6.11
C LYS A 62 -8.50 -7.39 5.60
N ALA A 63 -8.37 -6.31 4.83
CA ALA A 63 -7.11 -5.82 4.33
C ALA A 63 -6.15 -5.45 5.47
N ARG A 64 -6.60 -4.73 6.49
CA ARG A 64 -5.82 -4.37 7.68
C ARG A 64 -5.25 -5.60 8.38
N VAL A 65 -6.09 -6.59 8.65
CA VAL A 65 -5.67 -7.85 9.30
C VAL A 65 -4.68 -8.61 8.43
N ALA A 66 -4.95 -8.72 7.13
CA ALA A 66 -4.12 -9.47 6.21
C ALA A 66 -2.73 -8.85 6.03
N TYR A 67 -2.63 -7.52 5.87
CA TYR A 67 -1.34 -6.83 5.78
C TYR A 67 -0.56 -6.88 7.10
N ALA A 68 -1.23 -6.77 8.24
CA ALA A 68 -0.58 -6.92 9.55
C ALA A 68 0.05 -8.31 9.71
N LYS A 69 -0.64 -9.37 9.29
CA LYS A 69 -0.09 -10.74 9.28
C LYS A 69 1.06 -10.88 8.29
N LEU A 70 0.91 -10.34 7.08
CA LEU A 70 1.96 -10.35 6.06
C LEU A 70 3.25 -9.71 6.58
N ALA A 71 3.16 -8.59 7.29
CA ALA A 71 4.31 -7.89 7.85
C ALA A 71 5.16 -8.76 8.79
N THR A 72 4.57 -9.77 9.44
CA THR A 72 5.28 -10.66 10.38
C THR A 72 5.98 -11.84 9.72
N ILE A 73 5.57 -12.21 8.50
CA ILE A 73 6.07 -13.43 7.83
C ILE A 73 6.81 -13.14 6.52
N SER A 74 6.68 -11.92 5.97
CA SER A 74 7.24 -11.57 4.67
C SER A 74 8.62 -10.95 4.77
N LYS A 75 9.35 -11.01 3.65
CA LYS A 75 10.64 -10.35 3.43
C LYS A 75 10.62 -9.66 2.06
N GLY A 76 11.61 -8.83 1.80
CA GLY A 76 11.80 -8.21 0.49
C GLY A 76 10.61 -7.33 0.09
N GLU A 77 10.16 -7.48 -1.14
CA GLU A 77 9.10 -6.64 -1.71
C GLU A 77 7.76 -6.75 -0.97
N LEU A 78 7.38 -7.95 -0.53
CA LEU A 78 6.14 -8.14 0.23
C LEU A 78 6.18 -7.44 1.59
N ALA A 79 7.34 -7.40 2.24
CA ALA A 79 7.54 -6.65 3.47
C ALA A 79 7.47 -5.13 3.22
N ALA A 80 8.02 -4.65 2.11
CA ALA A 80 7.90 -3.25 1.70
C ALA A 80 6.43 -2.87 1.42
N GLU A 81 5.70 -3.72 0.73
CA GLU A 81 4.26 -3.51 0.48
C GLU A 81 3.47 -3.50 1.79
N ALA A 82 3.73 -4.43 2.69
CA ALA A 82 3.06 -4.48 3.99
C ALA A 82 3.31 -3.21 4.81
N LEU A 83 4.53 -2.69 4.80
CA LEU A 83 4.89 -1.45 5.49
C LEU A 83 4.24 -0.22 4.84
N TYR A 84 4.13 -0.19 3.50
CA TYR A 84 3.35 0.84 2.81
C TYR A 84 1.89 0.85 3.27
N TYR A 85 1.24 -0.31 3.37
CA TYR A 85 -0.16 -0.38 3.81
C TYR A 85 -0.32 -0.08 5.30
N ASP A 86 0.65 -0.36 6.15
CA ASP A 86 0.67 0.14 7.53
C ASP A 86 0.62 1.68 7.56
N ALA A 87 1.46 2.33 6.75
CA ALA A 87 1.43 3.79 6.61
C ALA A 87 0.10 4.30 6.04
N TYR A 88 -0.43 3.61 5.02
CA TYR A 88 -1.70 3.94 4.37
C TYR A 88 -2.88 3.91 5.34
N PHE A 89 -2.99 2.88 6.16
CA PHE A 89 -4.07 2.78 7.14
C PHE A 89 -3.91 3.80 8.28
N LYS A 90 -2.69 4.11 8.69
CA LYS A 90 -2.43 5.20 9.64
C LYS A 90 -2.86 6.57 9.08
N ASN A 91 -2.61 6.83 7.80
CA ASN A 91 -3.12 8.02 7.12
C ASN A 91 -4.65 8.07 7.15
N LYS A 92 -5.32 6.97 6.80
CA LYS A 92 -6.79 6.89 6.84
C LYS A 92 -7.37 7.14 8.22
N ASP A 93 -6.65 6.77 9.27
CA ASP A 93 -7.03 7.01 10.67
C ASP A 93 -6.69 8.43 11.16
N GLY A 94 -6.14 9.29 10.30
CA GLY A 94 -5.70 10.64 10.67
C GLY A 94 -4.43 10.67 11.52
N LYS A 95 -3.71 9.55 11.63
CA LYS A 95 -2.46 9.43 12.40
C LYS A 95 -1.27 9.78 11.50
N PHE A 96 -1.21 11.03 11.06
CA PHE A 96 -0.31 11.48 10.02
C PHE A 96 1.18 11.36 10.39
N GLU A 97 1.56 11.71 11.63
CA GLU A 97 2.95 11.56 12.09
C GLU A 97 3.37 10.09 12.16
N ALA A 98 2.48 9.21 12.64
CA ALA A 98 2.76 7.78 12.69
C ALA A 98 2.85 7.16 11.28
N SER A 99 2.04 7.66 10.34
CA SER A 99 2.14 7.30 8.93
C SER A 99 3.47 7.76 8.34
N ASN A 100 3.91 9.00 8.60
CA ASN A 100 5.22 9.49 8.15
C ASN A 100 6.38 8.66 8.71
N THR A 101 6.31 8.26 9.97
CA THR A 101 7.32 7.36 10.57
C THR A 101 7.40 6.03 9.83
N ALA A 102 6.27 5.44 9.46
CA ALA A 102 6.24 4.21 8.68
C ALA A 102 6.81 4.40 7.26
N VAL A 103 6.52 5.54 6.61
CA VAL A 103 7.10 5.87 5.29
C VAL A 103 8.62 6.06 5.39
N GLN A 104 9.12 6.75 6.41
CA GLN A 104 10.56 6.91 6.62
C GLN A 104 11.26 5.56 6.79
N LYS A 105 10.66 4.65 7.54
CA LYS A 105 11.16 3.28 7.67
C LYS A 105 11.16 2.55 6.33
N LEU A 106 10.10 2.67 5.54
CA LEU A 106 9.99 2.08 4.21
C LEU A 106 11.09 2.56 3.28
N THR A 107 11.32 3.87 3.19
CA THR A 107 12.34 4.46 2.31
C THR A 107 13.77 4.17 2.76
N LYS A 108 14.00 3.97 4.05
CA LYS A 108 15.31 3.65 4.62
C LYS A 108 15.63 2.16 4.51
N ASP A 109 14.75 1.30 5.03
CA ASP A 109 15.04 -0.13 5.21
C ASP A 109 14.74 -0.94 3.94
N TYR A 110 13.93 -0.39 3.04
CA TYR A 110 13.49 -1.03 1.79
C TYR A 110 13.77 -0.17 0.55
N SER A 111 14.89 0.55 0.55
CA SER A 111 15.28 1.50 -0.52
C SER A 111 15.39 0.87 -1.91
N GLY A 112 15.61 -0.45 -2.01
CA GLY A 112 15.64 -1.17 -3.27
C GLY A 112 14.26 -1.35 -3.94
N TYR A 113 13.17 -1.15 -3.20
CA TYR A 113 11.79 -1.29 -3.71
C TYR A 113 11.19 0.08 -4.00
N GLN A 114 11.73 0.75 -5.01
CA GLN A 114 11.47 2.15 -5.33
C GLN A 114 10.01 2.48 -5.60
N TYR A 115 9.23 1.54 -6.13
CA TYR A 115 7.80 1.75 -6.38
C TYR A 115 7.03 2.00 -5.08
N PHE A 116 7.23 1.15 -4.07
CA PHE A 116 6.61 1.36 -2.76
C PHE A 116 7.19 2.58 -2.03
N GLY A 117 8.47 2.88 -2.24
CA GLY A 117 9.07 4.13 -1.76
C GLY A 117 8.38 5.37 -2.34
N ALA A 118 8.14 5.39 -3.65
CA ALA A 118 7.44 6.49 -4.34
C ALA A 118 5.98 6.63 -3.86
N LYS A 119 5.25 5.52 -3.72
CA LYS A 119 3.90 5.51 -3.15
C LYS A 119 3.89 6.01 -1.70
N GLY A 120 4.89 5.63 -0.92
CA GLY A 120 5.08 6.09 0.45
C GLY A 120 5.31 7.60 0.52
N LEU A 121 6.17 8.14 -0.34
CA LEU A 121 6.42 9.59 -0.42
C LEU A 121 5.16 10.38 -0.82
N LEU A 122 4.36 9.85 -1.75
CA LEU A 122 3.07 10.44 -2.10
C LEU A 122 2.13 10.48 -0.88
N LEU A 123 2.10 9.40 -0.10
CA LEU A 123 1.32 9.34 1.13
C LEU A 123 1.85 10.33 2.18
N MET A 124 3.18 10.48 2.30
CA MET A 124 3.81 11.47 3.17
C MET A 124 3.43 12.90 2.81
N ALA A 125 3.36 13.22 1.52
CA ALA A 125 2.87 14.51 1.06
C ALA A 125 1.43 14.77 1.51
N LYS A 126 0.55 13.78 1.36
CA LYS A 126 -0.84 13.85 1.87
C LYS A 126 -0.88 14.02 3.39
N ASN A 127 0.01 13.35 4.13
CA ASN A 127 0.13 13.51 5.58
C ASN A 127 0.54 14.93 5.97
N PHE A 128 1.55 15.50 5.33
CA PHE A 128 1.99 16.88 5.60
C PHE A 128 0.86 17.88 5.32
N TYR A 129 0.12 17.69 4.24
CA TYR A 129 -1.05 18.54 3.98
C TYR A 129 -2.12 18.40 5.09
N GLY A 130 -2.37 17.18 5.56
CA GLY A 130 -3.24 16.93 6.72
C GLY A 130 -2.76 17.62 8.01
N LEU A 131 -1.44 17.72 8.19
CA LEU A 131 -0.77 18.43 9.30
C LEU A 131 -0.70 19.96 9.09
N LYS A 132 -1.29 20.49 8.00
CA LYS A 132 -1.28 21.91 7.62
C LYS A 132 0.10 22.42 7.20
N ASP A 133 0.99 21.53 6.79
CA ASP A 133 2.29 21.87 6.21
C ASP A 133 2.26 21.73 4.68
N SER A 134 1.61 22.70 4.03
CA SER A 134 1.49 22.76 2.57
C SER A 134 2.84 22.88 1.87
N TYR A 135 3.83 23.49 2.52
CA TYR A 135 5.17 23.66 1.94
C TYR A 135 5.84 22.30 1.74
N GLN A 136 5.90 21.48 2.79
CA GLN A 136 6.46 20.13 2.70
C GLN A 136 5.67 19.24 1.74
N ALA A 137 4.34 19.33 1.78
CA ALA A 137 3.48 18.58 0.87
C ALA A 137 3.80 18.90 -0.59
N THR A 138 3.83 20.18 -0.95
CA THR A 138 4.09 20.66 -2.31
C THR A 138 5.50 20.27 -2.76
N TYR A 139 6.50 20.44 -1.92
CA TYR A 139 7.89 20.09 -2.23
C TYR A 139 8.03 18.60 -2.59
N ILE A 140 7.42 17.70 -1.81
CA ILE A 140 7.47 16.26 -2.07
C ILE A 140 6.74 15.92 -3.39
N LEU A 141 5.56 16.51 -3.63
CA LEU A 141 4.78 16.24 -4.86
C LEU A 141 5.53 16.70 -6.11
N GLU A 142 6.13 17.87 -6.10
CA GLU A 142 6.94 18.38 -7.21
C GLU A 142 8.17 17.51 -7.46
N SER A 143 8.82 17.03 -6.40
CA SER A 143 9.92 16.08 -6.49
C SER A 143 9.50 14.75 -7.11
N LEU A 144 8.34 14.21 -6.72
CA LEU A 144 7.79 12.96 -7.30
C LEU A 144 7.51 13.11 -8.78
N ILE A 145 6.87 14.20 -9.20
CA ILE A 145 6.55 14.48 -10.60
C ILE A 145 7.80 14.56 -11.45
N LYS A 146 8.85 15.18 -10.91
CA LYS A 146 10.11 15.39 -11.63
C LYS A 146 10.97 14.15 -11.73
N ASN A 147 11.08 13.38 -10.65
CA ASN A 147 12.13 12.37 -10.49
C ASN A 147 11.64 10.91 -10.56
N PHE A 148 10.32 10.66 -10.59
CA PHE A 148 9.76 9.32 -10.56
C PHE A 148 8.91 9.00 -11.79
N THR A 149 9.34 9.48 -12.96
CA THR A 149 8.64 9.32 -14.24
C THR A 149 8.47 7.88 -14.71
N GLN A 150 9.25 6.95 -14.14
CA GLN A 150 9.11 5.51 -14.36
C GLN A 150 7.84 4.91 -13.70
N TYR A 151 7.15 5.67 -12.84
CA TYR A 151 5.91 5.27 -12.17
C TYR A 151 4.77 6.24 -12.54
N PRO A 152 4.15 6.09 -13.74
CA PRO A 152 3.16 7.05 -14.25
C PRO A 152 1.95 7.22 -13.33
N ASP A 153 1.51 6.15 -12.67
CA ASP A 153 0.41 6.17 -11.70
C ASP A 153 0.70 7.08 -10.49
N VAL A 154 1.93 7.02 -9.97
CA VAL A 154 2.37 7.89 -8.87
C VAL A 154 2.48 9.35 -9.33
N VAL A 155 3.03 9.59 -10.52
CA VAL A 155 3.15 10.94 -11.10
C VAL A 155 1.78 11.56 -11.32
N GLU A 156 0.85 10.84 -11.91
CA GLU A 156 -0.52 11.31 -12.18
C GLU A 156 -1.25 11.66 -10.88
N GLU A 157 -1.22 10.79 -9.89
CA GLU A 157 -1.85 11.06 -8.59
C GLU A 157 -1.14 12.23 -7.86
N SER A 158 0.20 12.33 -7.97
CA SER A 158 0.94 13.46 -7.39
C SER A 158 0.53 14.79 -8.02
N GLN A 159 0.36 14.83 -9.34
CA GLN A 159 -0.09 16.04 -10.05
C GLN A 159 -1.51 16.42 -9.63
N LYS A 160 -2.40 15.43 -9.49
CA LYS A 160 -3.77 15.65 -9.02
C LYS A 160 -3.80 16.27 -7.63
N VAL A 161 -3.08 15.67 -6.68
CA VAL A 161 -3.01 16.16 -5.29
C VAL A 161 -2.39 17.57 -5.24
N LEU A 162 -1.33 17.82 -6.01
CA LEU A 162 -0.70 19.15 -6.10
C LEU A 162 -1.70 20.22 -6.59
N ASN A 163 -2.47 19.90 -7.62
CA ASN A 163 -3.49 20.81 -8.16
C ASN A 163 -4.60 21.08 -7.12
N GLU A 164 -5.04 20.06 -6.38
CA GLU A 164 -6.02 20.19 -5.32
C GLU A 164 -5.53 21.11 -4.18
N ILE A 165 -4.27 20.95 -3.75
CA ILE A 165 -3.65 21.81 -2.73
C ILE A 165 -3.59 23.25 -3.20
N LYS A 166 -3.08 23.50 -4.42
CA LYS A 166 -2.97 24.85 -4.98
C LYS A 166 -4.34 25.53 -5.12
N ALA A 167 -5.36 24.79 -5.56
CA ALA A 167 -6.71 25.31 -5.66
C ALA A 167 -7.32 25.69 -4.30
N GLN A 168 -7.09 24.87 -3.28
CA GLN A 168 -7.57 25.13 -1.92
C GLN A 168 -6.87 26.34 -1.29
N GLU A 169 -5.58 26.49 -1.46
CA GLU A 169 -4.80 27.63 -0.96
C GLU A 169 -5.22 28.93 -1.64
N ALA A 170 -5.47 28.92 -2.95
CA ALA A 170 -5.97 30.09 -3.69
C ALA A 170 -7.32 30.56 -3.14
N LYS A 171 -8.22 29.65 -2.79
CA LYS A 171 -9.52 29.98 -2.15
C LYS A 171 -9.34 30.60 -0.78
N THR A 172 -8.43 30.04 0.03
CA THR A 172 -8.15 30.53 1.38
C THR A 172 -7.56 31.94 1.34
N ASN A 173 -6.60 32.20 0.43
CA ASN A 173 -5.98 33.50 0.29
C ASN A 173 -6.95 34.56 -0.22
N SER A 174 -7.88 34.23 -1.13
CA SER A 174 -8.90 35.14 -1.61
C SER A 174 -9.94 35.50 -0.54
N SER A 175 -10.22 34.62 0.40
CA SER A 175 -11.15 34.87 1.53
C SER A 175 -10.54 35.74 2.63
N ILE A 176 -9.22 35.84 2.73
CA ILE A 176 -8.54 36.71 3.70
C ILE A 176 -8.43 38.17 3.19
N GLN A 177 -8.54 38.37 1.87
CA GLN A 177 -8.43 39.71 1.27
C GLN A 177 -9.78 40.46 1.18
N ASN A 178 -10.88 39.83 1.54
CA ASN A 178 -12.23 40.41 1.63
C ASN A 178 -12.67 40.58 3.07
#